data_e74d6a4e0d16f7cc2d60867111714461
#
_entry.id   e74d6a4e0d16f7cc2d60867111714461
#
_cell.length_a   1.000
_cell.length_b   1.000
_cell.length_c   1.000
_cell.angle_alpha   90.00
_cell.angle_beta   90.00
_cell.angle_gamma   90.00
#
_symmetry.space_group_name_H-M   'P 1'
#
loop_
_entity.id
_entity.type
_entity.pdbx_description
1 polymer ?
#
loop_
_entity_poly.entity_id
_entity_poly.type
_entity_poly.pdbx_seq_one_letter_code
_entity_poly.pdbx_strand_id
1 'polypeptide(L)'
;MQKQNSKMYPVVHFEMPAEDRVRVADFYTRVFGWETNQLGADMGNYLLVMTTESDKKGPKKPGAINGGFYQKTPDAPSCPSVVIKVDNLAQHIEKVKKAGGKILGEPMDIPNVGLFVSFADTEGNRVGLMQPYGQ
;
A
#
# COMPACT_ATOMS: atom_id res chain seq x y z
N MET A 1 27.10 3.79 -12.28
CA MET A 1 26.41 4.66 -11.34
C MET A 1 26.90 4.47 -9.93
N GLN A 2 27.10 5.53 -9.22
CA GLN A 2 27.62 5.48 -7.89
C GLN A 2 26.50 5.49 -6.84
N LYS A 3 26.59 4.60 -5.90
CA LYS A 3 25.64 4.56 -4.80
C LYS A 3 26.17 5.43 -3.66
N GLN A 4 25.47 6.46 -3.32
CA GLN A 4 25.87 7.50 -2.38
C GLN A 4 25.22 7.30 -1.03
N ASN A 5 25.61 6.32 -0.27
CA ASN A 5 25.00 6.08 1.04
C ASN A 5 23.47 6.08 0.93
N SER A 6 22.96 5.68 -0.22
CA SER A 6 21.54 5.71 -0.45
C SER A 6 20.86 4.61 0.32
N LYS A 7 19.85 4.98 1.08
CA LYS A 7 18.98 4.02 1.71
C LYS A 7 18.05 3.46 0.65
N MET A 8 17.74 2.19 0.76
CA MET A 8 16.75 1.56 -0.09
C MET A 8 15.43 1.49 0.65
N TYR A 9 14.34 1.74 -0.06
CA TYR A 9 13.01 1.80 0.54
C TYR A 9 12.18 0.63 0.01
N PRO A 10 11.75 -0.28 0.88
CA PRO A 10 11.16 -1.55 0.44
C PRO A 10 9.68 -1.42 0.08
N VAL A 11 9.24 -2.36 -0.75
CA VAL A 11 7.81 -2.61 -0.94
C VAL A 11 7.34 -3.39 0.28
N VAL A 12 6.32 -2.86 0.96
CA VAL A 12 5.85 -3.47 2.22
C VAL A 12 4.37 -3.86 2.19
N HIS A 13 3.67 -3.56 1.10
CA HIS A 13 2.22 -3.75 1.04
C HIS A 13 1.80 -3.81 -0.41
N PHE A 14 0.73 -4.52 -0.71
CA PHE A 14 0.12 -4.48 -2.02
C PHE A 14 -1.32 -4.00 -1.89
N GLU A 15 -1.88 -3.48 -2.97
CA GLU A 15 -3.29 -3.09 -3.01
C GLU A 15 -3.93 -3.56 -4.29
N MET A 16 -5.16 -4.03 -4.18
CA MET A 16 -5.95 -4.44 -5.33
C MET A 16 -7.38 -3.92 -5.18
N PRO A 17 -8.04 -3.60 -6.29
CA PRO A 17 -9.43 -3.18 -6.23
C PRO A 17 -10.37 -4.38 -6.10
N ALA A 18 -11.52 -4.18 -5.46
CA ALA A 18 -12.56 -5.19 -5.39
C ALA A 18 -13.93 -4.55 -5.50
N GLU A 19 -14.80 -5.13 -6.30
CA GLU A 19 -16.20 -4.72 -6.33
C GLU A 19 -16.94 -5.25 -5.11
N ASP A 20 -16.67 -6.49 -4.74
CA ASP A 20 -17.33 -7.16 -3.63
C ASP A 20 -16.25 -7.68 -2.69
N ARG A 21 -16.03 -6.95 -1.59
CA ARG A 21 -14.96 -7.26 -0.65
C ARG A 21 -15.21 -8.56 0.12
N VAL A 22 -16.46 -8.93 0.32
CA VAL A 22 -16.79 -10.20 0.98
C VAL A 22 -16.46 -11.35 0.04
N ARG A 23 -16.82 -11.23 -1.21
CA ARG A 23 -16.57 -12.27 -2.20
C ARG A 23 -15.08 -12.49 -2.42
N VAL A 24 -14.29 -11.40 -2.54
CA VAL A 24 -12.85 -11.54 -2.76
C VAL A 24 -12.15 -12.09 -1.52
N ALA A 25 -12.61 -11.71 -0.32
CA ALA A 25 -12.06 -12.27 0.91
C ALA A 25 -12.26 -13.79 0.96
N ASP A 26 -13.47 -14.24 0.64
CA ASP A 26 -13.77 -15.66 0.62
C ASP A 26 -12.89 -16.42 -0.39
N PHE A 27 -12.71 -15.84 -1.55
CA PHE A 27 -11.87 -16.46 -2.59
C PHE A 27 -10.44 -16.68 -2.09
N TYR A 28 -9.80 -15.65 -1.58
CA TYR A 28 -8.39 -15.76 -1.17
C TYR A 28 -8.21 -16.59 0.10
N THR A 29 -9.18 -16.58 0.97
CA THR A 29 -9.14 -17.45 2.15
C THR A 29 -9.23 -18.91 1.75
N ARG A 30 -10.16 -19.24 0.86
CA ARG A 30 -10.36 -20.63 0.44
C ARG A 30 -9.20 -21.19 -0.37
N VAL A 31 -8.64 -20.36 -1.25
CA VAL A 31 -7.62 -20.85 -2.18
C VAL A 31 -6.23 -20.79 -1.56
N PHE A 32 -5.92 -19.74 -0.84
CA PHE A 32 -4.55 -19.49 -0.36
C PHE A 32 -4.42 -19.44 1.16
N GLY A 33 -5.52 -19.55 1.89
CA GLY A 33 -5.47 -19.55 3.35
C GLY A 33 -5.19 -18.18 3.97
N TRP A 34 -5.39 -17.11 3.21
CA TRP A 34 -5.15 -15.77 3.74
C TRP A 34 -6.16 -15.42 4.82
N GLU A 35 -5.71 -14.65 5.80
CA GLU A 35 -6.60 -14.09 6.82
C GLU A 35 -7.04 -12.71 6.38
N THR A 36 -8.30 -12.38 6.62
CA THR A 36 -8.88 -11.12 6.17
C THR A 36 -9.56 -10.39 7.32
N ASN A 37 -9.61 -9.08 7.22
CA ASN A 37 -10.27 -8.24 8.21
C ASN A 37 -10.98 -7.09 7.49
N GLN A 38 -12.32 -7.10 7.52
CA GLN A 38 -13.12 -6.04 6.92
C GLN A 38 -13.12 -4.82 7.86
N LEU A 39 -12.56 -3.72 7.39
CA LEU A 39 -12.55 -2.48 8.15
C LEU A 39 -13.81 -1.69 7.86
N GLY A 40 -14.18 -0.81 8.79
CA GLY A 40 -15.39 -0.02 8.66
C GLY A 40 -15.25 1.22 7.80
N ALA A 41 -16.32 2.02 7.78
CA ALA A 41 -16.38 3.23 6.95
C ALA A 41 -15.32 4.25 7.32
N ASP A 42 -14.91 4.29 8.59
CA ASP A 42 -13.85 5.20 9.05
C ASP A 42 -12.50 4.89 8.41
N MET A 43 -12.32 3.68 7.89
CA MET A 43 -11.10 3.24 7.20
C MET A 43 -11.38 2.99 5.71
N GLY A 44 -12.39 3.66 5.16
CA GLY A 44 -12.73 3.54 3.74
C GLY A 44 -13.26 2.19 3.34
N ASN A 45 -13.80 1.43 4.28
CA ASN A 45 -14.29 0.08 4.05
C ASN A 45 -13.21 -0.83 3.44
N TYR A 46 -11.98 -0.63 3.85
CA TYR A 46 -10.83 -1.37 3.33
C TYR A 46 -10.83 -2.81 3.84
N LEU A 47 -10.41 -3.74 3.02
CA LEU A 47 -10.24 -5.13 3.42
C LEU A 47 -8.75 -5.38 3.63
N LEU A 48 -8.33 -5.58 4.87
CA LEU A 48 -6.94 -5.96 5.16
C LEU A 48 -6.77 -7.45 4.93
N VAL A 49 -5.63 -7.83 4.37
CA VAL A 49 -5.31 -9.23 4.19
C VAL A 49 -3.90 -9.52 4.69
N MET A 50 -3.77 -10.66 5.35
CA MET A 50 -2.48 -11.19 5.77
C MET A 50 -2.22 -12.45 4.95
N THR A 51 -1.09 -12.44 4.26
CA THR A 51 -0.73 -13.54 3.38
C THR A 51 0.13 -14.59 4.06
N THR A 52 0.56 -14.28 5.29
CA THR A 52 1.39 -15.17 6.09
C THR A 52 1.19 -14.84 7.56
N GLU A 53 1.67 -15.71 8.44
CA GLU A 53 1.63 -15.43 9.86
C GLU A 53 2.30 -14.09 10.15
N SER A 54 1.63 -13.26 10.94
CA SER A 54 2.05 -11.88 11.15
C SER A 54 1.86 -11.48 12.62
N ASP A 55 2.61 -10.46 13.03
CA ASP A 55 2.45 -9.83 14.35
C ASP A 55 2.34 -8.32 14.17
N LYS A 56 2.49 -7.57 15.25
CA LYS A 56 2.38 -6.11 15.21
C LYS A 56 3.37 -5.45 14.26
N LYS A 57 4.49 -6.10 14.01
CA LYS A 57 5.54 -5.57 13.14
C LYS A 57 5.33 -5.97 11.68
N GLY A 58 4.39 -6.87 11.40
CA GLY A 58 4.09 -7.32 10.06
C GLY A 58 4.35 -8.80 9.87
N PRO A 59 4.61 -9.23 8.63
CA PRO A 59 4.87 -10.64 8.35
C PRO A 59 6.06 -11.17 9.11
N LYS A 60 5.92 -12.37 9.68
CA LYS A 60 7.02 -13.03 10.37
C LYS A 60 7.98 -13.67 9.38
N LYS A 61 7.49 -14.04 8.21
CA LYS A 61 8.31 -14.68 7.19
C LYS A 61 9.05 -13.62 6.37
N PRO A 62 10.38 -13.66 6.32
CA PRO A 62 11.13 -12.69 5.52
C PRO A 62 10.73 -12.75 4.05
N GLY A 63 10.54 -11.58 3.45
CA GLY A 63 10.16 -11.47 2.04
C GLY A 63 8.67 -11.54 1.75
N ALA A 64 7.87 -11.96 2.72
CA ALA A 64 6.42 -11.96 2.54
C ALA A 64 5.87 -10.55 2.75
N ILE A 65 4.81 -10.21 2.04
CA ILE A 65 4.14 -8.93 2.23
C ILE A 65 2.64 -9.15 2.40
N ASN A 66 2.04 -8.35 3.24
CA ASN A 66 0.60 -8.31 3.42
C ASN A 66 0.03 -7.19 2.54
N GLY A 67 -1.28 -7.07 2.50
CA GLY A 67 -1.87 -6.05 1.66
C GLY A 67 -3.33 -5.83 1.96
N GLY A 68 -4.05 -5.37 0.96
CA GLY A 68 -5.45 -5.13 1.13
C GLY A 68 -6.18 -4.86 -0.16
N PHE A 69 -7.50 -4.79 -0.04
CA PHE A 69 -8.39 -4.49 -1.15
C PHE A 69 -9.16 -3.23 -0.83
N TYR A 70 -9.13 -2.28 -1.75
CA TYR A 70 -9.98 -1.10 -1.65
C TYR A 70 -11.22 -1.28 -2.49
N GLN A 71 -12.30 -0.57 -2.12
CA GLN A 71 -13.55 -0.65 -2.85
C GLN A 71 -13.37 -0.02 -4.23
N LYS A 72 -13.68 -0.79 -5.27
CA LYS A 72 -13.59 -0.29 -6.63
C LYS A 72 -14.68 0.75 -6.87
N THR A 73 -14.29 1.85 -7.50
CA THR A 73 -15.21 2.90 -7.93
C THR A 73 -14.89 3.26 -9.38
N PRO A 74 -15.81 3.98 -10.07
CA PRO A 74 -15.53 4.37 -11.46
C PRO A 74 -14.26 5.20 -11.61
N ASP A 75 -13.90 5.98 -10.58
CA ASP A 75 -12.74 6.85 -10.63
C ASP A 75 -11.47 6.22 -10.07
N ALA A 76 -11.58 5.05 -9.46
CA ALA A 76 -10.44 4.38 -8.88
C ALA A 76 -9.70 3.55 -9.92
N PRO A 77 -8.39 3.37 -9.74
CA PRO A 77 -7.63 2.49 -10.62
C PRO A 77 -8.19 1.07 -10.55
N SER A 78 -8.04 0.32 -11.63
CA SER A 78 -8.54 -1.04 -11.70
C SER A 78 -7.42 -2.08 -11.76
N CYS A 79 -6.22 -1.71 -11.31
CA CYS A 79 -5.04 -2.57 -11.37
C CYS A 79 -4.43 -2.76 -10.00
N PRO A 80 -3.80 -3.92 -9.76
CA PRO A 80 -3.01 -4.08 -8.55
C PRO A 80 -1.88 -3.06 -8.49
N SER A 81 -1.48 -2.68 -7.29
CA SER A 81 -0.35 -1.77 -7.08
C SER A 81 0.41 -2.18 -5.83
N VAL A 82 1.59 -1.59 -5.66
CA VAL A 82 2.42 -1.83 -4.49
C VAL A 82 2.60 -0.54 -3.70
N VAL A 83 2.97 -0.68 -2.44
CA VAL A 83 3.21 0.45 -1.55
C VAL A 83 4.65 0.37 -1.05
N ILE A 84 5.35 1.48 -1.14
CA ILE A 84 6.74 1.60 -0.70
C ILE A 84 6.76 2.37 0.62
N LYS A 85 7.49 1.82 1.59
CA LYS A 85 7.67 2.46 2.89
C LYS A 85 8.78 3.50 2.80
N VAL A 86 8.49 4.71 3.26
CA VAL A 86 9.50 5.79 3.30
C VAL A 86 9.57 6.37 4.72
N ASP A 87 10.68 7.03 5.02
CA ASP A 87 10.88 7.64 6.33
C ASP A 87 10.26 9.03 6.43
N ASN A 88 10.21 9.75 5.31
CA ASN A 88 9.69 11.11 5.29
C ASN A 88 8.90 11.33 4.00
N LEU A 89 7.59 11.35 4.14
CA LEU A 89 6.70 11.44 2.98
C LEU A 89 6.91 12.74 2.21
N ALA A 90 7.00 13.87 2.92
CA ALA A 90 7.15 15.17 2.26
C ALA A 90 8.41 15.22 1.39
N GLN A 91 9.52 14.70 1.91
CA GLN A 91 10.77 14.66 1.13
C GLN A 91 10.64 13.78 -0.10
N HIS A 92 9.98 12.62 0.05
CA HIS A 92 9.83 11.71 -1.09
C HIS A 92 8.87 12.25 -2.14
N ILE A 93 7.87 13.01 -1.75
CA ILE A 93 7.01 13.70 -2.71
C ILE A 93 7.86 14.59 -3.62
N GLU A 94 8.77 15.36 -3.02
CA GLU A 94 9.64 16.22 -3.83
C GLU A 94 10.61 15.42 -4.71
N LYS A 95 11.13 14.31 -4.18
CA LYS A 95 12.01 13.44 -4.98
C LYS A 95 11.28 12.83 -6.18
N VAL A 96 10.03 12.41 -5.97
CA VAL A 96 9.22 11.87 -7.07
C VAL A 96 9.03 12.91 -8.16
N LYS A 97 8.66 14.13 -7.77
CA LYS A 97 8.45 15.21 -8.72
C LYS A 97 9.71 15.52 -9.51
N LYS A 98 10.84 15.62 -8.82
CA LYS A 98 12.12 15.96 -9.46
C LYS A 98 12.58 14.87 -10.43
N ALA A 99 12.23 13.62 -10.15
CA ALA A 99 12.65 12.49 -10.96
C ALA A 99 11.71 12.20 -12.13
N GLY A 100 10.66 13.01 -12.31
CA GLY A 100 9.76 12.86 -13.44
C GLY A 100 8.46 12.13 -13.14
N GLY A 101 8.22 11.77 -11.88
CA GLY A 101 6.96 11.18 -11.49
C GLY A 101 5.90 12.24 -11.21
N LYS A 102 4.70 11.80 -10.98
CA LYS A 102 3.57 12.68 -10.75
C LYS A 102 2.84 12.27 -9.48
N ILE A 103 2.63 13.22 -8.58
CA ILE A 103 1.86 12.94 -7.35
C ILE A 103 0.38 12.94 -7.69
N LEU A 104 -0.33 11.93 -7.19
CA LEU A 104 -1.74 11.73 -7.45
C LEU A 104 -2.53 12.00 -6.18
N GLY A 105 -3.16 13.17 -6.10
CA GLY A 105 -3.96 13.57 -4.95
C GLY A 105 -3.13 14.18 -3.84
N GLU A 106 -3.74 14.25 -2.67
CA GLU A 106 -3.15 14.85 -1.48
C GLU A 106 -2.74 13.78 -0.48
N PRO A 107 -1.69 14.05 0.32
CA PRO A 107 -1.34 13.14 1.40
C PRO A 107 -2.53 12.90 2.33
N MET A 108 -2.68 11.67 2.73
CA MET A 108 -3.80 11.22 3.55
C MET A 108 -3.29 10.68 4.87
N ASP A 109 -3.94 11.08 5.96
CA ASP A 109 -3.63 10.54 7.28
C ASP A 109 -4.50 9.31 7.48
N ILE A 110 -3.85 8.15 7.60
CA ILE A 110 -4.57 6.91 7.88
C ILE A 110 -4.40 6.65 9.39
N PRO A 111 -5.48 6.77 10.17
CA PRO A 111 -5.38 6.66 11.63
C PRO A 111 -4.67 5.38 12.07
N ASN A 112 -3.74 5.52 13.00
CA ASN A 112 -2.94 4.43 13.57
C ASN A 112 -2.03 3.70 12.57
N VAL A 113 -1.94 4.18 11.34
CA VAL A 113 -1.11 3.55 10.29
C VAL A 113 0.01 4.48 9.86
N GLY A 114 -0.32 5.63 9.32
CA GLY A 114 0.69 6.57 8.84
C GLY A 114 0.15 7.55 7.82
N LEU A 115 1.06 8.22 7.13
CA LEU A 115 0.74 9.15 6.06
C LEU A 115 0.91 8.43 4.73
N PHE A 116 -0.03 8.64 3.83
CA PHE A 116 -0.08 7.93 2.56
C PHE A 116 -0.34 8.88 1.40
N VAL A 117 0.30 8.64 0.25
CA VAL A 117 -0.03 9.31 -1.00
C VAL A 117 0.29 8.37 -2.15
N SER A 118 -0.41 8.51 -3.25
CA SER A 118 -0.11 7.76 -4.47
C SER A 118 0.66 8.64 -5.45
N PHE A 119 1.42 8.00 -6.32
CA PHE A 119 2.08 8.69 -7.42
C PHE A 119 2.09 7.80 -8.66
N ALA A 120 2.32 8.43 -9.81
CA ALA A 120 2.58 7.70 -11.05
C ALA A 120 4.07 7.81 -11.34
N ASP A 121 4.70 6.70 -11.67
CA ASP A 121 6.11 6.72 -12.04
C ASP A 121 6.26 7.21 -13.49
N THR A 122 7.49 7.18 -14.01
CA THR A 122 7.77 7.70 -15.37
C THR A 122 7.09 6.86 -16.46
N GLU A 123 6.63 5.67 -16.13
CA GLU A 123 5.96 4.78 -17.08
C GLU A 123 4.45 4.73 -16.88
N GLY A 124 3.93 5.58 -15.98
CA GLY A 124 2.51 5.65 -15.72
C GLY A 124 1.98 4.64 -14.69
N ASN A 125 2.86 3.89 -14.05
CA ASN A 125 2.43 2.94 -13.03
C ASN A 125 2.03 3.67 -11.75
N ARG A 126 0.89 3.26 -11.17
CA ARG A 126 0.46 3.83 -9.90
C ARG A 126 1.08 3.05 -8.74
N VAL A 127 1.70 3.78 -7.83
CA VAL A 127 2.41 3.21 -6.67
C VAL A 127 2.07 4.07 -5.45
N GLY A 128 2.01 3.44 -4.28
CA GLY A 128 1.76 4.17 -3.03
C GLY A 128 3.04 4.44 -2.27
N LEU A 129 3.04 5.53 -1.52
CA LEU A 129 4.09 5.87 -0.55
C LEU A 129 3.46 5.90 0.82
N MET A 130 4.12 5.28 1.79
CA MET A 130 3.63 5.22 3.16
C MET A 130 4.73 5.60 4.14
N GLN A 131 4.44 6.57 4.99
CA GLN A 131 5.30 6.92 6.12
C GLN A 131 4.60 6.41 7.38
N PRO A 132 5.02 5.27 7.94
CA PRO A 132 4.33 4.72 9.12
C PRO A 132 4.51 5.60 10.35
N TYR A 133 3.51 5.59 11.24
CA TYR A 133 3.65 6.17 12.57
C TYR A 133 4.43 5.20 13.46
N GLY A 134 5.03 5.73 14.50
CA GLY A 134 5.70 4.89 15.48
C GLY A 134 7.02 4.30 15.05
N GLN A 135 7.69 4.95 14.14
CA GLN A 135 9.01 4.52 13.69
C GLN A 135 10.09 4.79 14.72
#